data_37afc99cc25cdd3eb6143d9dd2ba209f
#
_entry.id   37afc99cc25cdd3eb6143d9dd2ba209f
#
_cell.length_a   1.000
_cell.length_b   1.000
_cell.length_c   1.000
_cell.angle_alpha   90.00
_cell.angle_beta   90.00
_cell.angle_gamma   90.00
#
_symmetry.space_group_name_H-M   'P 1'
#
loop_
_entity.id
_entity.type
_entity.pdbx_description
1 polymer ?
#
loop_
_entity_poly.entity_id
_entity_poly.type
_entity_poly.pdbx_seq_one_letter_code
_entity_poly.pdbx_strand_id
1 'polypeptide(L)'
;MFKTILKFALKDFNRNRGMAIASIFVLTLTTMLVTGLLFSNAVSGYLVSTVKNKIDITAYFKETAMEQEILDAKTKLQEDVPTIKNINYVSREQALENFNAIHSRDEKISQALLEVGDNPFWASLNINTDGNIDEYQKIADILDQPKFSNLIEKVNFLENRTTIEKILKTTKVINMFILTMSFVLFIFATLIVFNTIKLVINNSKEEIHTMKIVGASKSFIKAPYIVQGALFGIISFAVCFIATFVFIAIMSPIMVFATPGFSLLGYWGSHWVLIALAQFLTAVGLGVLTSFLAIRKYLNN
;
A
#
# COMPACT_ATOMS: atom_id res chain seq x y z
N MET A 1 -17.59 39.25 8.40
CA MET A 1 -16.94 39.01 7.11
C MET A 1 -16.97 37.51 6.70
N PHE A 2 -16.38 36.57 7.47
CA PHE A 2 -16.40 35.14 7.16
C PHE A 2 -17.82 34.55 7.01
N LYS A 3 -18.74 34.89 7.93
CA LYS A 3 -20.14 34.44 7.93
C LYS A 3 -20.89 34.84 6.65
N THR A 4 -20.61 36.04 6.10
CA THR A 4 -21.19 36.53 4.86
C THR A 4 -20.67 35.77 3.65
N ILE A 5 -19.35 35.48 3.60
CA ILE A 5 -18.69 34.68 2.56
C ILE A 5 -19.24 33.26 2.52
N LEU A 6 -19.38 32.63 3.69
CA LEU A 6 -19.94 31.30 3.81
C LEU A 6 -21.40 31.23 3.37
N LYS A 7 -22.22 32.22 3.77
CA LYS A 7 -23.62 32.31 3.37
C LYS A 7 -23.77 32.46 1.84
N PHE A 8 -22.85 33.20 1.22
CA PHE A 8 -22.81 33.37 -0.22
C PHE A 8 -22.45 32.05 -0.93
N ALA A 9 -21.41 31.35 -0.47
CA ALA A 9 -21.01 30.08 -1.02
C ALA A 9 -22.09 28.98 -0.90
N LEU A 10 -22.83 28.96 0.21
CA LEU A 10 -23.96 28.04 0.40
C LEU A 10 -25.18 28.38 -0.47
N LYS A 11 -25.44 29.67 -0.69
CA LYS A 11 -26.52 30.14 -1.60
C LYS A 11 -26.24 29.70 -3.04
N ASP A 12 -24.99 29.86 -3.49
CA ASP A 12 -24.57 29.46 -4.83
C ASP A 12 -24.55 27.94 -5.01
N PHE A 13 -24.13 27.18 -3.98
CA PHE A 13 -24.22 25.72 -3.94
C PHE A 13 -25.68 25.27 -4.19
N ASN A 14 -26.65 25.85 -3.49
CA ASN A 14 -28.07 25.53 -3.63
C ASN A 14 -28.63 25.91 -5.01
N ARG A 15 -28.16 27.02 -5.61
CA ARG A 15 -28.61 27.49 -6.93
C ARG A 15 -28.11 26.56 -8.07
N ASN A 16 -26.91 25.95 -7.89
CA ASN A 16 -26.27 25.14 -8.93
C ASN A 16 -26.03 23.68 -8.44
N ARG A 17 -27.02 23.06 -7.80
CA ARG A 17 -26.94 21.75 -7.15
C ARG A 17 -26.35 20.65 -8.05
N GLY A 18 -26.80 20.55 -9.32
CA GLY A 18 -26.34 19.51 -10.22
C GLY A 18 -24.83 19.54 -10.48
N MET A 19 -24.27 20.73 -10.72
CA MET A 19 -22.83 20.90 -10.93
C MET A 19 -22.03 20.73 -9.63
N ALA A 20 -22.59 21.17 -8.50
CA ALA A 20 -21.99 20.96 -7.20
C ALA A 20 -21.86 19.46 -6.87
N ILE A 21 -22.94 18.68 -7.09
CA ILE A 21 -22.97 17.23 -6.92
C ILE A 21 -21.94 16.55 -7.85
N ALA A 22 -21.89 16.95 -9.13
CA ALA A 22 -20.90 16.42 -10.06
C ALA A 22 -19.46 16.70 -9.61
N SER A 23 -19.17 17.92 -9.12
CA SER A 23 -17.86 18.29 -8.59
C SER A 23 -17.49 17.46 -7.37
N ILE A 24 -18.41 17.29 -6.42
CA ILE A 24 -18.23 16.48 -5.21
C ILE A 24 -17.99 15.03 -5.59
N PHE A 25 -18.79 14.48 -6.52
CA PHE A 25 -18.67 13.08 -6.95
C PHE A 25 -17.29 12.79 -7.55
N VAL A 26 -16.79 13.62 -8.46
CA VAL A 26 -15.48 13.41 -9.09
C VAL A 26 -14.34 13.61 -8.09
N LEU A 27 -14.43 14.62 -7.20
CA LEU A 27 -13.46 14.80 -6.12
C LEU A 27 -13.44 13.59 -5.18
N THR A 28 -14.61 13.04 -4.85
CA THR A 28 -14.73 11.82 -4.01
C THR A 28 -14.07 10.62 -4.69
N LEU A 29 -14.34 10.40 -5.98
CA LEU A 29 -13.70 9.30 -6.73
C LEU A 29 -12.18 9.44 -6.79
N THR A 30 -11.69 10.66 -7.06
CA THR A 30 -10.25 10.94 -7.09
C THR A 30 -9.60 10.65 -5.73
N THR A 31 -10.23 11.11 -4.65
CA THR A 31 -9.74 10.87 -3.28
C THR A 31 -9.79 9.39 -2.90
N MET A 32 -10.83 8.66 -3.35
CA MET A 32 -10.96 7.23 -3.12
C MET A 32 -9.85 6.42 -3.81
N LEU A 33 -9.45 6.80 -5.03
CA LEU A 33 -8.31 6.16 -5.70
C LEU A 33 -6.99 6.40 -4.96
N VAL A 34 -6.76 7.64 -4.49
CA VAL A 34 -5.57 7.94 -3.68
C VAL A 34 -5.56 7.11 -2.39
N THR A 35 -6.73 6.93 -1.77
CA THR A 35 -6.88 6.04 -0.61
C THR A 35 -6.58 4.57 -0.98
N GLY A 36 -7.00 4.13 -2.16
CA GLY A 36 -6.69 2.81 -2.71
C GLY A 36 -5.19 2.53 -2.82
N LEU A 37 -4.36 3.55 -3.15
CA LEU A 37 -2.90 3.41 -3.14
C LEU A 37 -2.36 3.08 -1.74
N LEU A 38 -2.89 3.71 -0.70
CA LEU A 38 -2.45 3.44 0.68
C LEU A 38 -2.75 1.99 1.08
N PHE A 39 -3.95 1.51 0.78
CA PHE A 39 -4.33 0.11 1.06
C PHE A 39 -3.58 -0.90 0.20
N SER A 40 -3.37 -0.62 -1.08
CA SER A 40 -2.58 -1.48 -1.98
C SER A 40 -1.16 -1.67 -1.45
N ASN A 41 -0.51 -0.59 -1.00
CA ASN A 41 0.82 -0.67 -0.41
C ASN A 41 0.83 -1.41 0.94
N ALA A 42 -0.20 -1.23 1.78
CA ALA A 42 -0.33 -1.93 3.05
C ALA A 42 -0.46 -3.44 2.86
N VAL A 43 -1.36 -3.87 1.96
CA VAL A 43 -1.56 -5.28 1.62
C VAL A 43 -0.28 -5.90 1.04
N SER A 44 0.36 -5.20 0.11
CA SER A 44 1.63 -5.64 -0.48
C SER A 44 2.72 -5.79 0.57
N GLY A 45 2.87 -4.80 1.46
CA GLY A 45 3.85 -4.86 2.55
C GLY A 45 3.61 -6.05 3.47
N TYR A 46 2.34 -6.31 3.83
CA TYR A 46 1.97 -7.48 4.62
C TYR A 46 2.29 -8.80 3.89
N LEU A 47 1.90 -8.94 2.63
CA LEU A 47 2.18 -10.15 1.85
C LEU A 47 3.69 -10.40 1.74
N VAL A 48 4.46 -9.36 1.43
CA VAL A 48 5.92 -9.46 1.37
C VAL A 48 6.50 -9.85 2.73
N SER A 49 6.05 -9.24 3.83
CA SER A 49 6.53 -9.58 5.17
C SER A 49 6.16 -11.00 5.58
N THR A 50 4.95 -11.45 5.23
CA THR A 50 4.49 -12.83 5.52
C THR A 50 5.32 -13.87 4.76
N VAL A 51 5.60 -13.58 3.48
CA VAL A 51 6.48 -14.44 2.69
C VAL A 51 7.89 -14.39 3.28
N LYS A 52 8.45 -13.22 3.55
CA LYS A 52 9.78 -13.05 4.16
C LYS A 52 9.92 -13.78 5.51
N ASN A 53 8.93 -13.67 6.39
CA ASN A 53 8.97 -14.31 7.71
C ASN A 53 8.83 -15.85 7.63
N LYS A 54 8.35 -16.39 6.52
CA LYS A 54 8.30 -17.82 6.25
C LYS A 54 9.52 -18.33 5.47
N ILE A 55 10.38 -17.42 5.01
CA ILE A 55 11.58 -17.73 4.27
C ILE A 55 12.74 -17.63 5.24
N ASP A 56 13.05 -18.77 5.84
CA ASP A 56 14.42 -19.07 6.20
C ASP A 56 15.10 -19.56 4.92
N ILE A 57 16.26 -19.01 4.57
CA ILE A 57 17.09 -19.66 3.55
C ILE A 57 17.54 -20.98 4.17
N THR A 58 17.02 -22.06 3.64
CA THR A 58 17.48 -23.38 4.07
C THR A 58 18.43 -23.91 3.00
N ALA A 59 19.68 -24.04 3.36
CA ALA A 59 20.67 -24.79 2.58
C ALA A 59 20.70 -26.22 3.09
N TYR A 60 20.34 -27.16 2.22
CA TYR A 60 20.40 -28.59 2.50
C TYR A 60 21.74 -29.15 2.02
N PHE A 61 22.44 -29.90 2.89
CA PHE A 61 23.72 -30.44 2.60
C PHE A 61 23.64 -31.93 2.21
N LYS A 62 24.49 -32.34 1.31
CA LYS A 62 24.59 -33.74 0.89
C LYS A 62 24.96 -34.65 2.06
N GLU A 63 24.58 -35.87 1.96
CA GLU A 63 24.88 -36.90 2.98
C GLU A 63 26.38 -37.07 3.23
N THR A 64 27.20 -36.78 2.22
CA THR A 64 28.66 -36.83 2.26
C THR A 64 29.34 -35.67 2.96
N ALA A 65 28.59 -34.57 3.24
CA ALA A 65 29.14 -33.39 3.89
C ALA A 65 29.41 -33.66 5.37
N MET A 66 30.64 -33.37 5.82
CA MET A 66 31.00 -33.52 7.24
C MET A 66 30.39 -32.33 8.04
N GLU A 67 30.00 -32.59 9.28
CA GLU A 67 29.45 -31.58 10.17
C GLU A 67 30.37 -30.36 10.29
N GLN A 68 31.69 -30.57 10.36
CA GLN A 68 32.66 -29.49 10.44
C GLN A 68 32.62 -28.57 9.22
N GLU A 69 32.43 -29.13 8.01
CA GLU A 69 32.33 -28.34 6.78
C GLU A 69 31.06 -27.46 6.76
N ILE A 70 29.96 -27.99 7.32
CA ILE A 70 28.70 -27.24 7.47
C ILE A 70 28.86 -26.10 8.48
N LEU A 71 29.55 -26.32 9.58
CA LEU A 71 29.89 -25.33 10.59
C LEU A 71 30.84 -24.23 10.06
N ASP A 72 31.80 -24.61 9.20
CA ASP A 72 32.67 -23.70 8.50
C ASP A 72 31.86 -22.77 7.56
N ALA A 73 30.88 -23.33 6.85
CA ALA A 73 29.97 -22.54 6.03
C ALA A 73 29.14 -21.56 6.87
N LYS A 74 28.65 -22.03 8.04
CA LYS A 74 27.92 -21.13 9.00
C LYS A 74 28.79 -19.96 9.44
N THR A 75 30.03 -20.24 9.85
CA THR A 75 30.97 -19.20 10.33
C THR A 75 31.27 -18.17 9.23
N LYS A 76 31.54 -18.65 8.03
CA LYS A 76 31.80 -17.80 6.86
C LYS A 76 30.62 -16.89 6.53
N LEU A 77 29.40 -17.42 6.57
CA LEU A 77 28.18 -16.63 6.36
C LEU A 77 28.01 -15.56 7.44
N GLN A 78 28.30 -15.85 8.70
CA GLN A 78 28.23 -14.87 9.78
C GLN A 78 29.26 -13.75 9.64
N GLU A 79 30.46 -14.06 9.12
CA GLU A 79 31.52 -13.07 8.89
C GLU A 79 31.21 -12.15 7.69
N ASP A 80 30.77 -12.74 6.57
CA ASP A 80 30.61 -12.01 5.30
C ASP A 80 29.26 -11.26 5.20
N VAL A 81 28.25 -11.66 6.01
CA VAL A 81 26.91 -11.05 6.00
C VAL A 81 26.48 -10.67 7.44
N PRO A 82 26.92 -9.52 7.97
CA PRO A 82 26.64 -9.12 9.35
C PRO A 82 25.15 -8.89 9.67
N THR A 83 24.31 -8.81 8.65
CA THR A 83 22.85 -8.60 8.78
C THR A 83 22.07 -9.88 9.05
N ILE A 84 22.75 -11.03 9.07
CA ILE A 84 22.14 -12.32 9.45
C ILE A 84 21.80 -12.27 10.94
N LYS A 85 20.50 -12.45 11.26
CA LYS A 85 20.03 -12.48 12.65
C LYS A 85 20.41 -13.77 13.36
N ASN A 86 20.23 -14.87 12.70
CA ASN A 86 20.49 -16.19 13.26
C ASN A 86 20.78 -17.22 12.15
N ILE A 87 21.70 -18.14 12.42
CA ILE A 87 21.93 -19.33 11.61
C ILE A 87 21.82 -20.54 12.52
N ASN A 88 20.78 -21.33 12.30
CA ASN A 88 20.56 -22.56 13.03
C ASN A 88 21.04 -23.76 12.19
N TYR A 89 21.96 -24.54 12.73
CA TYR A 89 22.29 -25.85 12.20
C TYR A 89 21.27 -26.88 12.69
N VAL A 90 20.76 -27.70 11.79
CA VAL A 90 19.84 -28.80 12.08
C VAL A 90 20.47 -30.04 11.51
N SER A 91 20.83 -31.00 12.40
CA SER A 91 21.37 -32.31 11.98
C SER A 91 20.27 -33.15 11.33
N ARG A 92 20.68 -34.27 10.67
CA ARG A 92 19.73 -35.23 10.07
C ARG A 92 18.79 -35.82 11.11
N GLU A 93 19.32 -36.13 12.30
CA GLU A 93 18.56 -36.69 13.41
C GLU A 93 17.56 -35.67 13.97
N GLN A 94 17.99 -34.43 14.17
CA GLN A 94 17.13 -33.37 14.61
C GLN A 94 16.01 -33.03 13.57
N ALA A 95 16.33 -33.11 12.28
CA ALA A 95 15.35 -32.93 11.23
C ALA A 95 14.26 -34.01 11.27
N LEU A 96 14.63 -35.25 11.49
CA LEU A 96 13.73 -36.40 11.68
C LEU A 96 12.87 -36.22 12.95
N GLU A 97 13.48 -35.82 14.06
CA GLU A 97 12.79 -35.61 15.33
C GLU A 97 11.76 -34.47 15.21
N ASN A 98 12.14 -33.34 14.60
CA ASN A 98 11.25 -32.18 14.35
C ASN A 98 10.09 -32.61 13.43
N PHE A 99 10.33 -33.37 12.39
CA PHE A 99 9.31 -33.86 11.50
C PHE A 99 8.32 -34.77 12.23
N ASN A 100 8.79 -35.71 13.02
CA ASN A 100 7.96 -36.60 13.82
C ASN A 100 7.13 -35.83 14.87
N ALA A 101 7.71 -34.83 15.51
CA ALA A 101 6.98 -33.97 16.47
C ALA A 101 5.80 -33.23 15.83
N ILE A 102 5.97 -32.72 14.61
CA ILE A 102 4.93 -31.99 13.88
C ILE A 102 3.85 -32.94 13.35
N HIS A 103 4.23 -34.11 12.84
CA HIS A 103 3.34 -35.05 12.15
C HIS A 103 2.93 -36.28 13.00
N SER A 104 3.21 -36.26 14.31
CA SER A 104 2.92 -37.38 15.24
C SER A 104 1.45 -37.83 15.27
N ARG A 105 0.51 -36.97 14.77
CA ARG A 105 -0.93 -37.28 14.72
C ARG A 105 -1.40 -37.80 13.35
N ASP A 106 -0.52 -37.84 12.34
CA ASP A 106 -0.87 -38.30 11.00
C ASP A 106 -0.32 -39.66 10.74
N GLU A 107 -1.17 -40.68 10.91
CA GLU A 107 -0.83 -42.11 10.76
C GLU A 107 -0.28 -42.43 9.36
N LYS A 108 -0.78 -41.77 8.31
CA LYS A 108 -0.35 -42.02 6.93
C LYS A 108 1.09 -41.57 6.70
N ILE A 109 1.44 -40.39 7.25
CA ILE A 109 2.79 -39.84 7.15
C ILE A 109 3.77 -40.70 7.94
N SER A 110 3.40 -41.15 9.15
CA SER A 110 4.21 -42.00 9.96
C SER A 110 4.47 -43.39 9.31
N GLN A 111 3.45 -43.99 8.66
CA GLN A 111 3.60 -45.22 7.91
C GLN A 111 4.51 -45.05 6.69
N ALA A 112 4.32 -43.96 5.90
CA ALA A 112 5.17 -43.68 4.75
C ALA A 112 6.65 -43.51 5.16
N LEU A 113 6.92 -42.89 6.32
CA LEU A 113 8.27 -42.72 6.82
C LEU A 113 8.91 -44.08 7.21
N LEU A 114 8.14 -45.00 7.78
CA LEU A 114 8.60 -46.36 8.10
C LEU A 114 8.91 -47.18 6.84
N GLU A 115 8.19 -46.97 5.74
CA GLU A 115 8.43 -47.66 4.46
C GLU A 115 9.74 -47.22 3.79
N VAL A 116 10.22 -45.97 4.03
CA VAL A 116 11.49 -45.45 3.49
C VAL A 116 12.70 -46.13 4.15
N GLY A 117 12.58 -46.64 5.39
CA GLY A 117 13.54 -47.47 6.07
C GLY A 117 14.78 -46.76 6.63
N ASP A 118 15.26 -45.70 6.01
CA ASP A 118 16.38 -44.85 6.47
C ASP A 118 15.91 -43.39 6.62
N ASN A 119 16.70 -42.58 7.31
CA ASN A 119 16.39 -41.16 7.50
C ASN A 119 16.43 -40.39 6.16
N PRO A 120 15.30 -39.97 5.60
CA PRO A 120 15.28 -39.29 4.32
C PRO A 120 15.68 -37.81 4.39
N PHE A 121 15.94 -37.29 5.58
CA PHE A 121 16.24 -35.87 5.77
C PHE A 121 17.73 -35.57 5.67
N TRP A 122 18.04 -34.40 5.14
CA TRP A 122 19.40 -33.88 5.04
C TRP A 122 19.70 -32.93 6.19
N ALA A 123 20.97 -32.83 6.55
CA ALA A 123 21.43 -31.78 7.43
C ALA A 123 21.21 -30.42 6.74
N SER A 124 20.86 -29.38 7.51
CA SER A 124 20.55 -28.08 6.93
C SER A 124 21.06 -26.94 7.79
N LEU A 125 21.31 -25.80 7.11
CA LEU A 125 21.49 -24.48 7.73
C LEU A 125 20.26 -23.65 7.46
N ASN A 126 19.56 -23.30 8.51
CA ASN A 126 18.42 -22.35 8.45
C ASN A 126 18.93 -20.95 8.76
N ILE A 127 18.98 -20.08 7.74
CA ILE A 127 19.53 -18.74 7.79
C ILE A 127 18.39 -17.74 7.83
N ASN A 128 18.28 -17.00 8.92
CA ASN A 128 17.26 -15.96 9.12
C ASN A 128 17.89 -14.58 8.98
N THR A 129 17.33 -13.74 8.08
CA THR A 129 17.79 -12.36 7.80
C THR A 129 16.67 -11.37 7.97
N ASP A 130 16.98 -10.07 7.92
CA ASP A 130 15.97 -8.98 7.88
C ASP A 130 15.15 -8.93 6.59
N GLY A 131 15.42 -9.83 5.63
CA GLY A 131 14.60 -10.04 4.43
C GLY A 131 14.82 -9.01 3.34
N ASN A 132 15.99 -8.40 3.24
CA ASN A 132 16.38 -7.62 2.08
C ASN A 132 16.77 -8.56 0.93
N ILE A 133 16.19 -8.36 -0.26
CA ILE A 133 16.45 -9.23 -1.44
C ILE A 133 17.94 -9.26 -1.80
N ASP A 134 18.65 -8.14 -1.63
CA ASP A 134 20.09 -8.04 -1.91
C ASP A 134 20.93 -8.88 -0.93
N GLU A 135 20.47 -9.05 0.31
CA GLU A 135 21.12 -9.91 1.31
C GLU A 135 20.93 -11.38 0.98
N TYR A 136 19.73 -11.75 0.58
CA TYR A 136 19.45 -13.11 0.11
C TYR A 136 20.35 -13.49 -1.07
N GLN A 137 20.57 -12.54 -2.01
CA GLN A 137 21.44 -12.78 -3.14
C GLN A 137 22.89 -12.99 -2.68
N LYS A 138 23.39 -12.16 -1.77
CA LYS A 138 24.75 -12.32 -1.19
C LYS A 138 24.94 -13.67 -0.50
N ILE A 139 23.94 -14.11 0.27
CA ILE A 139 23.97 -15.41 0.93
C ILE A 139 24.00 -16.53 -0.11
N ALA A 140 23.17 -16.45 -1.15
CA ALA A 140 23.16 -17.42 -2.23
C ALA A 140 24.52 -17.46 -2.97
N ASP A 141 25.10 -16.27 -3.26
CA ASP A 141 26.40 -16.18 -3.93
C ASP A 141 27.56 -16.76 -3.10
N ILE A 142 27.48 -16.65 -1.76
CA ILE A 142 28.46 -17.29 -0.85
C ILE A 142 28.28 -18.80 -0.85
N LEU A 143 27.05 -19.29 -0.78
CA LEU A 143 26.75 -20.72 -0.81
C LEU A 143 27.07 -21.36 -2.15
N ASP A 144 27.06 -20.60 -3.25
CA ASP A 144 27.41 -21.08 -4.60
C ASP A 144 28.92 -21.09 -4.87
N GLN A 145 29.76 -20.63 -3.92
CA GLN A 145 31.20 -20.71 -4.04
C GLN A 145 31.64 -22.16 -4.15
N PRO A 146 32.68 -22.48 -4.95
CA PRO A 146 33.14 -23.85 -5.20
C PRO A 146 33.46 -24.66 -3.93
N LYS A 147 33.81 -23.99 -2.83
CA LYS A 147 34.08 -24.62 -1.53
C LYS A 147 32.81 -25.20 -0.91
N PHE A 148 31.64 -24.58 -1.09
CA PHE A 148 30.39 -24.99 -0.44
C PHE A 148 29.41 -25.62 -1.42
N SER A 149 29.37 -25.18 -2.69
CA SER A 149 28.44 -25.68 -3.69
C SER A 149 28.54 -27.20 -3.92
N ASN A 150 29.74 -27.77 -3.79
CA ASN A 150 29.93 -29.21 -3.89
C ASN A 150 29.30 -29.99 -2.74
N LEU A 151 29.14 -29.38 -1.57
CA LEU A 151 28.56 -29.94 -0.35
C LEU A 151 27.06 -29.76 -0.26
N ILE A 152 26.51 -28.81 -1.03
CA ILE A 152 25.10 -28.43 -0.99
C ILE A 152 24.33 -29.25 -2.02
N GLU A 153 23.21 -29.83 -1.61
CA GLU A 153 22.26 -30.52 -2.48
C GLU A 153 21.23 -29.56 -3.06
N LYS A 154 20.66 -28.71 -2.20
CA LYS A 154 19.60 -27.78 -2.58
C LYS A 154 19.61 -26.55 -1.68
N VAL A 155 19.38 -25.37 -2.25
CA VAL A 155 19.08 -24.14 -1.50
C VAL A 155 17.64 -23.75 -1.80
N ASN A 156 16.81 -23.66 -0.77
CA ASN A 156 15.36 -23.39 -0.89
C ASN A 156 15.05 -21.89 -1.03
N PHE A 157 15.91 -21.12 -1.66
CA PHE A 157 15.76 -19.67 -1.82
C PHE A 157 15.02 -19.28 -3.09
N LEU A 158 15.27 -20.00 -4.20
CA LEU A 158 14.83 -19.57 -5.53
C LEU A 158 13.31 -19.55 -5.72
N GLU A 159 12.58 -20.45 -5.07
CA GLU A 159 11.11 -20.50 -5.18
C GLU A 159 10.44 -19.28 -4.52
N ASN A 160 11.01 -18.83 -3.42
CA ASN A 160 10.46 -17.72 -2.65
C ASN A 160 10.80 -16.36 -3.28
N ARG A 161 11.99 -16.21 -3.87
CA ARG A 161 12.38 -15.02 -4.63
C ARG A 161 11.40 -14.71 -5.75
N THR A 162 11.05 -15.71 -6.56
CA THR A 162 10.10 -15.54 -7.66
C THR A 162 8.71 -15.09 -7.17
N THR A 163 8.28 -15.56 -6.00
CA THR A 163 7.01 -15.18 -5.39
C THR A 163 7.04 -13.72 -4.92
N ILE A 164 8.11 -13.30 -4.22
CA ILE A 164 8.28 -11.91 -3.79
C ILE A 164 8.35 -10.97 -5.01
N GLU A 165 9.17 -11.31 -6.01
CA GLU A 165 9.28 -10.51 -7.23
C GLU A 165 7.92 -10.38 -7.95
N LYS A 166 7.13 -11.45 -8.02
CA LYS A 166 5.77 -11.41 -8.58
C LYS A 166 4.85 -10.49 -7.78
N ILE A 167 4.85 -10.56 -6.44
CA ILE A 167 4.05 -9.67 -5.57
C ILE A 167 4.44 -8.21 -5.82
N LEU A 168 5.73 -7.88 -5.78
CA LEU A 168 6.23 -6.53 -5.98
C LEU A 168 5.90 -6.01 -7.39
N LYS A 169 6.11 -6.83 -8.42
CA LYS A 169 5.78 -6.49 -9.81
C LYS A 169 4.28 -6.25 -9.98
N THR A 170 3.44 -7.12 -9.44
CA THR A 170 1.99 -6.98 -9.51
C THR A 170 1.53 -5.71 -8.79
N THR A 171 2.05 -5.44 -7.59
CA THR A 171 1.75 -4.22 -6.83
C THR A 171 2.19 -2.97 -7.58
N LYS A 172 3.39 -3.00 -8.21
CA LYS A 172 3.86 -1.88 -9.04
C LYS A 172 2.91 -1.59 -10.21
N VAL A 173 2.43 -2.63 -10.90
CA VAL A 173 1.45 -2.48 -11.99
C VAL A 173 0.13 -1.92 -11.49
N ILE A 174 -0.40 -2.45 -10.38
CA ILE A 174 -1.64 -1.95 -9.76
C ILE A 174 -1.49 -0.48 -9.36
N ASN A 175 -0.39 -0.13 -8.67
CA ASN A 175 -0.15 1.24 -8.24
C ASN A 175 0.01 2.20 -9.43
N MET A 176 0.69 1.77 -10.51
CA MET A 176 0.82 2.55 -11.73
C MET A 176 -0.54 2.78 -12.40
N PHE A 177 -1.39 1.75 -12.46
CA PHE A 177 -2.75 1.88 -12.98
C PHE A 177 -3.59 2.84 -12.14
N ILE A 178 -3.58 2.70 -10.81
CA ILE A 178 -4.31 3.60 -9.90
C ILE A 178 -3.80 5.04 -10.04
N LEU A 179 -2.48 5.25 -10.13
CA LEU A 179 -1.90 6.57 -10.29
C LEU A 179 -2.32 7.23 -11.61
N THR A 180 -2.29 6.47 -12.72
CA THR A 180 -2.71 6.94 -14.04
C THR A 180 -4.20 7.32 -14.02
N MET A 181 -5.05 6.46 -13.46
CA MET A 181 -6.48 6.72 -13.34
C MET A 181 -6.76 7.92 -12.43
N SER A 182 -6.03 8.06 -11.33
CA SER A 182 -6.12 9.23 -10.44
C SER A 182 -5.75 10.53 -11.17
N PHE A 183 -4.74 10.49 -12.02
CA PHE A 183 -4.33 11.66 -12.83
C PHE A 183 -5.41 12.03 -13.85
N VAL A 184 -6.01 11.06 -14.53
CA VAL A 184 -7.13 11.30 -15.45
C VAL A 184 -8.33 11.91 -14.72
N LEU A 185 -8.72 11.33 -13.57
CA LEU A 185 -9.82 11.88 -12.77
C LEU A 185 -9.48 13.27 -12.20
N PHE A 186 -8.23 13.55 -11.87
CA PHE A 186 -7.79 14.89 -11.47
C PHE A 186 -8.04 15.93 -12.57
N ILE A 187 -7.77 15.59 -13.84
CA ILE A 187 -8.07 16.46 -14.99
C ILE A 187 -9.58 16.70 -15.08
N PHE A 188 -10.39 15.64 -15.01
CA PHE A 188 -11.84 15.74 -15.03
C PHE A 188 -12.38 16.58 -13.86
N ALA A 189 -11.88 16.34 -12.64
CA ALA A 189 -12.25 17.13 -11.46
C ALA A 189 -11.94 18.61 -11.68
N THR A 190 -10.75 18.91 -12.19
CA THR A 190 -10.34 20.30 -12.50
C THR A 190 -11.28 20.93 -13.52
N LEU A 191 -11.63 20.25 -14.60
CA LEU A 191 -12.54 20.76 -15.64
C LEU A 191 -13.96 21.00 -15.10
N ILE A 192 -14.50 20.07 -14.31
CA ILE A 192 -15.85 20.18 -13.76
C ILE A 192 -15.92 21.32 -12.74
N VAL A 193 -15.00 21.37 -11.77
CA VAL A 193 -14.95 22.47 -10.78
C VAL A 193 -14.72 23.80 -11.47
N PHE A 194 -13.83 23.85 -12.46
CA PHE A 194 -13.58 25.04 -13.24
C PHE A 194 -14.85 25.55 -13.95
N ASN A 195 -15.60 24.67 -14.63
CA ASN A 195 -16.86 25.02 -15.27
C ASN A 195 -17.93 25.45 -14.27
N THR A 196 -18.00 24.78 -13.10
CA THR A 196 -18.91 25.16 -12.02
C THR A 196 -18.63 26.58 -11.53
N ILE A 197 -17.38 26.89 -11.22
CA ILE A 197 -16.97 28.24 -10.75
C ILE A 197 -17.20 29.30 -11.82
N LYS A 198 -16.88 29.00 -13.11
CA LYS A 198 -17.16 29.90 -14.24
C LYS A 198 -18.66 30.28 -14.30
N LEU A 199 -19.53 29.28 -14.16
CA LEU A 199 -20.98 29.49 -14.24
C LEU A 199 -21.48 30.31 -13.05
N VAL A 200 -20.96 30.05 -11.85
CA VAL A 200 -21.28 30.84 -10.66
C VAL A 200 -20.82 32.29 -10.83
N ILE A 201 -19.60 32.54 -11.31
CA ILE A 201 -19.11 33.91 -11.59
C ILE A 201 -20.00 34.60 -12.63
N ASN A 202 -20.40 33.92 -13.70
CA ASN A 202 -21.27 34.48 -14.73
C ASN A 202 -22.64 34.85 -14.17
N ASN A 203 -23.22 34.01 -13.30
CA ASN A 203 -24.49 34.25 -12.65
C ASN A 203 -24.46 35.38 -11.61
N SER A 204 -23.27 35.76 -11.14
CA SER A 204 -23.04 36.78 -10.11
C SER A 204 -22.39 38.05 -10.67
N LYS A 205 -22.40 38.25 -12.02
CA LYS A 205 -21.74 39.39 -12.66
C LYS A 205 -22.21 40.73 -12.14
N GLU A 206 -23.51 40.92 -11.96
CA GLU A 206 -24.08 42.15 -11.45
C GLU A 206 -23.68 42.45 -10.01
N GLU A 207 -23.68 41.41 -9.15
CA GLU A 207 -23.23 41.53 -7.77
C GLU A 207 -21.73 41.89 -7.70
N ILE A 208 -20.91 41.27 -8.56
CA ILE A 208 -19.48 41.56 -8.69
C ILE A 208 -19.23 42.98 -9.18
N HIS A 209 -20.03 43.45 -10.15
CA HIS A 209 -19.92 44.80 -10.67
C HIS A 209 -20.24 45.83 -9.58
N THR A 210 -21.31 45.61 -8.84
CA THR A 210 -21.70 46.47 -7.70
C THR A 210 -20.58 46.48 -6.64
N MET A 211 -20.00 45.32 -6.29
CA MET A 211 -18.89 45.27 -5.36
C MET A 211 -17.65 46.05 -5.83
N LYS A 212 -17.36 46.04 -7.14
CA LYS A 212 -16.25 46.79 -7.72
C LYS A 212 -16.52 48.32 -7.65
N ILE A 213 -17.77 48.79 -7.90
CA ILE A 213 -18.15 50.22 -7.81
C ILE A 213 -18.00 50.73 -6.39
N VAL A 214 -18.38 49.95 -5.39
CA VAL A 214 -18.26 50.33 -3.96
C VAL A 214 -16.81 50.22 -3.44
N GLY A 215 -15.84 49.77 -4.29
CA GLY A 215 -14.43 49.73 -3.96
C GLY A 215 -13.99 48.45 -3.18
N ALA A 216 -14.72 47.35 -3.28
CA ALA A 216 -14.35 46.14 -2.65
C ALA A 216 -13.00 45.61 -3.18
N SER A 217 -12.15 45.08 -2.26
CA SER A 217 -10.85 44.54 -2.63
C SER A 217 -10.99 43.31 -3.51
N LYS A 218 -9.99 43.06 -4.40
CA LYS A 218 -9.96 41.88 -5.28
C LYS A 218 -10.01 40.57 -4.47
N SER A 219 -9.40 40.54 -3.31
CA SER A 219 -9.41 39.38 -2.41
C SER A 219 -10.80 39.09 -1.85
N PHE A 220 -11.57 40.15 -1.53
CA PHE A 220 -12.94 40.00 -1.04
C PHE A 220 -13.87 39.44 -2.11
N ILE A 221 -13.70 39.86 -3.36
CA ILE A 221 -14.49 39.37 -4.52
C ILE A 221 -14.15 37.90 -4.82
N LYS A 222 -12.90 37.49 -4.63
CA LYS A 222 -12.42 36.11 -4.92
C LYS A 222 -12.74 35.09 -3.82
N ALA A 223 -12.78 35.54 -2.57
CA ALA A 223 -12.90 34.68 -1.40
C ALA A 223 -14.11 33.72 -1.42
N PRO A 224 -15.34 34.12 -1.81
CA PRO A 224 -16.48 33.21 -1.85
C PRO A 224 -16.26 31.96 -2.71
N TYR A 225 -15.62 32.13 -3.86
CA TYR A 225 -15.37 31.02 -4.81
C TYR A 225 -14.29 30.05 -4.32
N ILE A 226 -13.26 30.54 -3.61
CA ILE A 226 -12.27 29.69 -2.95
C ILE A 226 -12.93 28.89 -1.84
N VAL A 227 -13.78 29.54 -1.03
CA VAL A 227 -14.54 28.88 0.03
C VAL A 227 -15.49 27.83 -0.56
N GLN A 228 -16.10 28.09 -1.71
CA GLN A 228 -16.94 27.12 -2.41
C GLN A 228 -16.15 25.87 -2.83
N GLY A 229 -14.93 26.02 -3.36
CA GLY A 229 -14.06 24.88 -3.66
C GLY A 229 -13.63 24.13 -2.43
N ALA A 230 -13.35 24.82 -1.32
CA ALA A 230 -13.07 24.19 -0.04
C ALA A 230 -14.28 23.40 0.49
N LEU A 231 -15.51 23.95 0.34
CA LEU A 231 -16.75 23.24 0.70
C LEU A 231 -16.95 21.96 -0.11
N PHE A 232 -16.72 22.02 -1.43
CA PHE A 232 -16.75 20.81 -2.27
C PHE A 232 -15.76 19.77 -1.76
N GLY A 233 -14.53 20.18 -1.43
CA GLY A 233 -13.50 19.30 -0.87
C GLY A 233 -13.88 18.72 0.49
N ILE A 234 -14.44 19.50 1.41
CA ILE A 234 -14.87 19.05 2.74
C ILE A 234 -16.00 18.02 2.63
N ILE A 235 -17.00 18.29 1.79
CA ILE A 235 -18.10 17.34 1.56
C ILE A 235 -17.59 16.07 0.90
N SER A 236 -16.71 16.19 -0.10
CA SER A 236 -16.07 15.03 -0.74
C SER A 236 -15.26 14.21 0.22
N PHE A 237 -14.52 14.85 1.12
CA PHE A 237 -13.80 14.17 2.20
C PHE A 237 -14.76 13.37 3.10
N ALA A 238 -15.84 13.99 3.58
CA ALA A 238 -16.80 13.32 4.44
C ALA A 238 -17.45 12.10 3.76
N VAL A 239 -17.86 12.25 2.50
CA VAL A 239 -18.44 11.17 1.70
C VAL A 239 -17.39 10.06 1.47
N CYS A 240 -16.15 10.43 1.11
CA CYS A 240 -15.07 9.48 0.87
C CYS A 240 -14.71 8.70 2.16
N PHE A 241 -14.65 9.38 3.31
CA PHE A 241 -14.32 8.76 4.59
C PHE A 241 -15.37 7.71 4.98
N ILE A 242 -16.65 8.06 4.85
CA ILE A 242 -17.77 7.13 5.10
C ILE A 242 -17.73 5.97 4.10
N ALA A 243 -17.57 6.26 2.81
CA ALA A 243 -17.51 5.25 1.75
C ALA A 243 -16.33 4.29 1.97
N THR A 244 -15.16 4.79 2.38
CA THR A 244 -13.99 3.97 2.72
C THR A 244 -14.29 3.04 3.88
N PHE A 245 -14.91 3.52 4.96
CA PHE A 245 -15.29 2.70 6.09
C PHE A 245 -16.26 1.58 5.70
N VAL A 246 -17.32 1.91 4.94
CA VAL A 246 -18.29 0.95 4.45
C VAL A 246 -17.62 -0.10 3.55
N PHE A 247 -16.76 0.35 2.64
CA PHE A 247 -16.02 -0.56 1.76
C PHE A 247 -15.14 -1.54 2.54
N ILE A 248 -14.41 -1.05 3.55
CA ILE A 248 -13.57 -1.89 4.41
C ILE A 248 -14.41 -2.87 5.21
N ALA A 249 -15.55 -2.44 5.75
CA ALA A 249 -16.44 -3.33 6.52
C ALA A 249 -16.97 -4.49 5.65
N ILE A 250 -17.30 -4.22 4.38
CA ILE A 250 -17.78 -5.24 3.43
C ILE A 250 -16.62 -6.15 2.96
N MET A 251 -15.43 -5.57 2.69
CA MET A 251 -14.30 -6.31 2.13
C MET A 251 -13.50 -7.09 3.20
N SER A 252 -13.57 -6.69 4.48
CA SER A 252 -12.80 -7.32 5.56
C SER A 252 -13.02 -8.84 5.67
N PRO A 253 -14.25 -9.37 5.68
CA PRO A 253 -14.47 -10.81 5.73
C PRO A 253 -13.92 -11.55 4.50
N ILE A 254 -14.00 -10.94 3.31
CA ILE A 254 -13.49 -11.53 2.06
C ILE A 254 -11.95 -11.59 2.11
N MET A 255 -11.32 -10.54 2.63
CA MET A 255 -9.86 -10.46 2.72
C MET A 255 -9.26 -11.47 3.72
N VAL A 256 -9.97 -11.85 4.76
CA VAL A 256 -9.52 -12.90 5.69
C VAL A 256 -9.28 -14.23 4.97
N PHE A 257 -10.10 -14.56 3.97
CA PHE A 257 -9.89 -15.77 3.14
C PHE A 257 -8.72 -15.62 2.17
N ALA A 258 -8.53 -14.44 1.57
CA ALA A 258 -7.48 -14.21 0.58
C ALA A 258 -6.10 -13.98 1.21
N THR A 259 -6.05 -13.39 2.39
CA THR A 259 -4.82 -13.05 3.11
C THR A 259 -4.99 -13.38 4.60
N PRO A 260 -4.84 -14.68 4.98
CA PRO A 260 -4.95 -15.09 6.38
C PRO A 260 -3.98 -14.32 7.28
N GLY A 261 -4.50 -13.73 8.37
CA GLY A 261 -3.72 -12.93 9.31
C GLY A 261 -3.64 -11.43 9.02
N PHE A 262 -4.11 -10.95 7.84
CA PHE A 262 -4.24 -9.51 7.58
C PHE A 262 -5.67 -9.03 7.83
N SER A 263 -5.82 -8.04 8.70
CA SER A 263 -7.11 -7.40 8.99
C SER A 263 -7.16 -6.00 8.41
N LEU A 264 -7.99 -5.79 7.38
CA LEU A 264 -8.25 -4.46 6.82
C LEU A 264 -8.81 -3.50 7.87
N LEU A 265 -9.73 -3.98 8.73
CA LEU A 265 -10.29 -3.20 9.83
C LEU A 265 -9.23 -2.85 10.87
N GLY A 266 -8.35 -3.79 11.21
CA GLY A 266 -7.22 -3.55 12.11
C GLY A 266 -6.25 -2.51 11.55
N TYR A 267 -5.91 -2.60 10.27
CA TYR A 267 -5.06 -1.62 9.60
C TYR A 267 -5.71 -0.23 9.57
N TRP A 268 -6.99 -0.15 9.21
CA TRP A 268 -7.73 1.11 9.24
C TRP A 268 -7.81 1.69 10.66
N GLY A 269 -8.11 0.87 11.66
CA GLY A 269 -8.19 1.30 13.06
C GLY A 269 -6.88 1.84 13.62
N SER A 270 -5.73 1.30 13.21
CA SER A 270 -4.40 1.79 13.62
C SER A 270 -3.93 3.01 12.84
N HIS A 271 -4.39 3.21 11.59
CA HIS A 271 -3.93 4.27 10.69
C HIS A 271 -5.03 5.28 10.29
N TRP A 272 -6.19 5.28 10.96
CA TRP A 272 -7.35 6.11 10.57
C TRP A 272 -7.02 7.61 10.49
N VAL A 273 -6.18 8.12 11.40
CA VAL A 273 -5.78 9.53 11.40
C VAL A 273 -4.98 9.87 10.15
N LEU A 274 -4.03 9.01 9.77
CA LEU A 274 -3.20 9.20 8.57
C LEU A 274 -4.07 9.13 7.31
N ILE A 275 -4.97 8.17 7.25
CA ILE A 275 -5.90 8.00 6.12
C ILE A 275 -6.84 9.20 6.01
N ALA A 276 -7.43 9.65 7.14
CA ALA A 276 -8.30 10.82 7.17
C ALA A 276 -7.55 12.09 6.75
N LEU A 277 -6.32 12.26 7.20
CA LEU A 277 -5.48 13.41 6.85
C LEU A 277 -5.11 13.40 5.36
N ALA A 278 -4.74 12.26 4.82
CA ALA A 278 -4.46 12.10 3.39
C ALA A 278 -5.70 12.40 2.53
N GLN A 279 -6.86 11.87 2.92
CA GLN A 279 -8.13 12.15 2.24
C GLN A 279 -8.51 13.63 2.32
N PHE A 280 -8.38 14.24 3.50
CA PHE A 280 -8.69 15.65 3.72
C PHE A 280 -7.78 16.55 2.87
N LEU A 281 -6.48 16.35 2.92
CA LEU A 281 -5.52 17.14 2.15
C LEU A 281 -5.75 16.98 0.65
N THR A 282 -6.04 15.77 0.18
CA THR A 282 -6.32 15.52 -1.24
C THR A 282 -7.62 16.20 -1.66
N ALA A 283 -8.74 15.96 -0.98
CA ALA A 283 -10.05 16.47 -1.37
C ALA A 283 -10.12 17.99 -1.27
N VAL A 284 -9.71 18.57 -0.14
CA VAL A 284 -9.76 20.03 0.08
C VAL A 284 -8.67 20.74 -0.73
N GLY A 285 -7.48 20.17 -0.81
CA GLY A 285 -6.38 20.70 -1.63
C GLY A 285 -6.77 20.80 -3.11
N LEU A 286 -7.36 19.73 -3.68
CA LEU A 286 -7.86 19.74 -5.06
C LEU A 286 -8.99 20.73 -5.25
N GLY A 287 -9.96 20.80 -4.33
CA GLY A 287 -11.07 21.73 -4.40
C GLY A 287 -10.62 23.20 -4.39
N VAL A 288 -9.68 23.53 -3.51
CA VAL A 288 -9.12 24.90 -3.41
C VAL A 288 -8.25 25.24 -4.62
N LEU A 289 -7.35 24.33 -5.03
CA LEU A 289 -6.46 24.55 -6.17
C LEU A 289 -7.24 24.79 -7.47
N THR A 290 -8.24 23.95 -7.74
CA THR A 290 -9.07 24.08 -8.96
C THR A 290 -9.89 25.36 -8.96
N SER A 291 -10.45 25.76 -7.80
CA SER A 291 -11.15 27.03 -7.65
C SER A 291 -10.22 28.22 -7.85
N PHE A 292 -9.02 28.17 -7.29
CA PHE A 292 -8.02 29.24 -7.48
C PHE A 292 -7.62 29.40 -8.96
N LEU A 293 -7.40 28.30 -9.68
CA LEU A 293 -7.10 28.34 -11.11
C LEU A 293 -8.26 28.94 -11.94
N ALA A 294 -9.50 28.55 -11.62
CA ALA A 294 -10.68 29.09 -12.26
C ALA A 294 -10.80 30.61 -12.07
N ILE A 295 -10.63 31.08 -10.84
CA ILE A 295 -10.71 32.50 -10.49
C ILE A 295 -9.61 33.29 -11.19
N ARG A 296 -8.38 32.80 -11.21
CA ARG A 296 -7.25 33.47 -11.86
C ARG A 296 -7.51 33.75 -13.33
N LYS A 297 -8.18 32.82 -14.03
CA LYS A 297 -8.49 32.97 -15.44
C LYS A 297 -9.66 33.94 -15.71
N TYR A 298 -10.69 33.98 -14.83
CA TYR A 298 -11.94 34.74 -15.12
C TYR A 298 -12.07 36.09 -14.41
N LEU A 299 -11.37 36.32 -13.30
CA LEU A 299 -11.43 37.57 -12.54
C LEU A 299 -10.22 38.50 -12.74
N ASN A 300 -9.16 38.01 -13.41
CA ASN A 300 -7.99 38.84 -13.73
C ASN A 300 -8.05 39.45 -15.17
N ASN A 301 -8.96 38.94 -16.01
CA ASN A 301 -9.35 39.58 -17.27
C ASN A 301 -10.63 40.40 -17.04
#